data_5f8de169c2256455739eb3ee2f0dc9b9
#
_entry.id   5f8de169c2256455739eb3ee2f0dc9b9
#
_cell.length_a   1.000
_cell.length_b   1.000
_cell.length_c   1.000
_cell.angle_alpha   90.00
_cell.angle_beta   90.00
_cell.angle_gamma   90.00
#
_symmetry.space_group_name_H-M   'P 1'
#
loop_
_entity.id
_entity.type
_entity.pdbx_description
1 polymer ?
#
loop_
_entity_poly.entity_id
_entity_poly.type
_entity_poly.pdbx_seq_one_letter_code
_entity_poly.pdbx_strand_id
1 'polypeptide(L)'
;MTWDEGTRLVQAVEDAFAAADLDRIAAGFTEDAVARFADFPEMQGRTAIMRFLTARFARTKGYRLTKRLHVLMDDMLANTWDASWEDAQTGKPMLGRGTEIWRVRDGRIALWDATFNVWEQGGPPSTPVV
;
A
#
# COMPACT_ATOMS: atom_id res chain seq x y z
N MET A 1 -9.96 -13.97 12.06
CA MET A 1 -8.89 -13.01 12.46
C MET A 1 -9.43 -12.11 13.54
N THR A 2 -8.71 -11.96 14.63
CA THR A 2 -9.07 -11.03 15.71
C THR A 2 -8.63 -9.61 15.38
N TRP A 3 -9.19 -8.64 16.12
CA TRP A 3 -8.78 -7.23 15.98
C TRP A 3 -7.28 -7.05 16.23
N ASP A 4 -6.74 -7.72 17.24
CA ASP A 4 -5.31 -7.65 17.55
C ASP A 4 -4.45 -8.24 16.44
N GLU A 5 -4.88 -9.36 15.85
CA GLU A 5 -4.19 -9.95 14.69
C GLU A 5 -4.21 -9.02 13.49
N GLY A 6 -5.36 -8.41 13.20
CA GLY A 6 -5.50 -7.42 12.13
C GLY A 6 -4.62 -6.19 12.36
N THR A 7 -4.60 -5.67 13.57
CA THR A 7 -3.77 -4.53 13.95
C THR A 7 -2.29 -4.84 13.77
N ARG A 8 -1.84 -6.02 14.22
CA ARG A 8 -0.44 -6.44 14.04
C ARG A 8 -0.07 -6.61 12.56
N LEU A 9 -0.99 -7.15 11.76
CA LEU A 9 -0.75 -7.30 10.32
C LEU A 9 -0.60 -5.93 9.63
N VAL A 10 -1.50 -5.01 9.92
CA VAL A 10 -1.44 -3.64 9.35
C VAL A 10 -0.14 -2.95 9.77
N GLN A 11 0.26 -3.09 11.04
CA GLN A 11 1.51 -2.52 11.53
C GLN A 11 2.73 -3.16 10.87
N ALA A 12 2.74 -4.47 10.69
CA ALA A 12 3.84 -5.17 10.02
C ALA A 12 4.01 -4.71 8.56
N VAL A 13 2.90 -4.49 7.87
CA VAL A 13 2.93 -3.97 6.49
C VAL A 13 3.43 -2.52 6.47
N GLU A 14 2.94 -1.67 7.37
CA GLU A 14 3.45 -0.29 7.52
C GLU A 14 4.96 -0.29 7.72
N ASP A 15 5.47 -1.09 8.64
CA ASP A 15 6.89 -1.15 8.96
C ASP A 15 7.73 -1.61 7.75
N ALA A 16 7.27 -2.64 7.04
CA ALA A 16 7.97 -3.16 5.87
C ALA A 16 8.01 -2.14 4.73
N PHE A 17 6.91 -1.44 4.49
CA PHE A 17 6.84 -0.40 3.45
C PHE A 17 7.67 0.84 3.83
N ALA A 18 7.59 1.28 5.08
CA ALA A 18 8.37 2.42 5.56
C ALA A 18 9.88 2.16 5.47
N ALA A 19 10.30 0.91 5.67
CA ALA A 19 11.69 0.49 5.52
C ALA A 19 12.09 0.19 4.08
N ALA A 20 11.13 0.19 3.14
CA ALA A 20 11.33 -0.26 1.75
C ALA A 20 11.98 -1.65 1.69
N ASP A 21 11.61 -2.53 2.63
CA ASP A 21 12.15 -3.88 2.73
C ASP A 21 11.36 -4.81 1.80
N LEU A 22 11.83 -4.92 0.57
CA LEU A 22 11.14 -5.66 -0.49
C LEU A 22 10.96 -7.13 -0.16
N ASP A 23 11.91 -7.77 0.52
CA ASP A 23 11.79 -9.18 0.91
C ASP A 23 10.68 -9.38 1.94
N ARG A 24 10.60 -8.51 2.94
CA ARG A 24 9.51 -8.53 3.93
C ARG A 24 8.16 -8.25 3.29
N ILE A 25 8.10 -7.29 2.38
CA ILE A 25 6.86 -6.97 1.65
C ILE A 25 6.41 -8.20 0.85
N ALA A 26 7.31 -8.81 0.09
CA ALA A 26 6.99 -10.02 -0.69
C ALA A 26 6.50 -11.17 0.19
N ALA A 27 7.14 -11.39 1.35
CA ALA A 27 6.74 -12.43 2.28
C ALA A 27 5.33 -12.22 2.86
N GLY A 28 4.82 -11.00 2.84
CA GLY A 28 3.48 -10.64 3.31
C GLY A 28 2.36 -10.95 2.31
N PHE A 29 2.68 -11.33 1.08
CA PHE A 29 1.71 -11.72 0.07
C PHE A 29 1.66 -13.23 -0.12
N THR A 30 0.46 -13.76 -0.41
CA THR A 30 0.37 -15.13 -0.92
C THR A 30 0.96 -15.18 -2.34
N GLU A 31 1.41 -16.36 -2.77
CA GLU A 31 1.99 -16.51 -4.11
C GLU A 31 1.01 -16.14 -5.23
N ASP A 32 -0.27 -16.46 -5.03
CA ASP A 32 -1.36 -16.18 -5.97
C ASP A 32 -2.08 -14.86 -5.69
N ALA A 33 -1.51 -13.97 -4.87
CA ALA A 33 -2.15 -12.71 -4.50
C ALA A 33 -2.53 -11.88 -5.73
N VAL A 34 -3.65 -11.16 -5.57
CA VAL A 34 -4.13 -10.21 -6.58
C VAL A 34 -4.08 -8.81 -6.00
N ALA A 35 -3.60 -7.85 -6.77
CA ALA A 35 -3.60 -6.45 -6.38
C ALA A 35 -4.32 -5.59 -7.41
N ARG A 36 -5.14 -4.68 -6.91
CA ARG A 36 -5.86 -3.67 -7.70
C ARG A 36 -5.48 -2.30 -7.11
N PHE A 37 -4.64 -1.55 -7.83
CA PHE A 37 -4.11 -0.27 -7.35
C PHE A 37 -4.65 0.87 -8.20
N ALA A 38 -5.59 1.65 -7.65
CA ALA A 38 -6.20 2.80 -8.31
C ALA A 38 -6.65 2.46 -9.75
N ASP A 39 -6.16 3.20 -10.74
CA ASP A 39 -6.45 3.01 -12.15
C ASP A 39 -5.38 2.21 -12.90
N PHE A 40 -4.41 1.62 -12.19
CA PHE A 40 -3.45 0.71 -12.80
C PHE A 40 -4.12 -0.62 -13.16
N PRO A 41 -3.62 -1.31 -14.20
CA PRO A 41 -4.09 -2.65 -14.53
C PRO A 41 -3.96 -3.61 -13.34
N GLU A 42 -4.94 -4.50 -13.17
CA GLU A 42 -4.91 -5.51 -12.12
C GLU A 42 -3.64 -6.36 -12.23
N MET A 43 -3.00 -6.62 -11.10
CA MET A 43 -1.78 -7.44 -11.03
C MET A 43 -2.13 -8.81 -10.45
N GLN A 44 -1.76 -9.86 -11.17
CA GLN A 44 -2.03 -11.23 -10.81
C GLN A 44 -0.74 -11.93 -10.40
N GLY A 45 -0.70 -12.40 -9.15
CA GLY A 45 0.43 -13.10 -8.57
C GLY A 45 1.45 -12.18 -7.91
N ARG A 46 2.12 -12.72 -6.90
CA ARG A 46 3.12 -12.00 -6.11
C ARG A 46 4.25 -11.42 -6.97
N THR A 47 4.70 -12.14 -7.98
CA THR A 47 5.77 -11.67 -8.88
C THR A 47 5.41 -10.37 -9.59
N ALA A 48 4.18 -10.28 -10.13
CA ALA A 48 3.70 -9.07 -10.80
C ALA A 48 3.56 -7.89 -9.81
N ILE A 49 3.03 -8.17 -8.61
CA ILE A 49 2.90 -7.17 -7.55
C ILE A 49 4.28 -6.62 -7.15
N MET A 50 5.25 -7.50 -6.94
CA MET A 50 6.59 -7.10 -6.53
C MET A 50 7.34 -6.35 -7.62
N ARG A 51 7.09 -6.65 -8.89
CA ARG A 51 7.64 -5.87 -10.00
C ARG A 51 7.14 -4.42 -9.96
N PHE A 52 5.85 -4.23 -9.74
CA PHE A 52 5.25 -2.89 -9.60
C PHE A 52 5.83 -2.15 -8.39
N LEU A 53 5.86 -2.80 -7.22
CA LEU A 53 6.34 -2.16 -5.99
C LEU A 53 7.84 -1.83 -6.05
N THR A 54 8.65 -2.67 -6.67
CA THR A 54 10.08 -2.39 -6.89
C THR A 54 10.26 -1.12 -7.71
N ALA A 55 9.51 -0.97 -8.80
CA ALA A 55 9.54 0.23 -9.63
C ALA A 55 9.08 1.47 -8.86
N ARG A 56 8.02 1.33 -8.05
CA ARG A 56 7.51 2.42 -7.22
C ARG A 56 8.54 2.86 -6.17
N PHE A 57 9.14 1.93 -5.44
CA PHE A 57 10.14 2.27 -4.42
C PHE A 57 11.41 2.88 -5.01
N ALA A 58 11.79 2.50 -6.23
CA ALA A 58 12.89 3.15 -6.93
C ALA A 58 12.63 4.64 -7.21
N ARG A 59 11.37 5.06 -7.20
CA ARG A 59 10.94 6.43 -7.43
C ARG A 59 10.70 7.21 -6.12
N THR A 60 10.68 6.56 -4.99
CA THR A 60 10.43 7.22 -3.69
C THR A 60 11.71 7.40 -2.90
N LYS A 61 11.85 8.56 -2.25
CA LYS A 61 12.97 8.87 -1.36
C LYS A 61 12.42 9.42 -0.06
N GLY A 62 12.92 8.90 1.07
CA GLY A 62 12.45 9.35 2.38
C GLY A 62 10.99 8.99 2.64
N TYR A 63 10.55 7.80 2.23
CA TYR A 63 9.16 7.36 2.34
C TYR A 63 8.72 7.24 3.79
N ARG A 64 7.63 7.93 4.12
CA ARG A 64 6.97 7.87 5.43
C ARG A 64 5.54 7.40 5.21
N LEU A 65 5.10 6.45 6.01
CA LEU A 65 3.79 5.81 5.87
C LEU A 65 3.17 5.63 7.24
N THR A 66 1.89 5.98 7.36
CA THR A 66 1.05 5.66 8.52
C THR A 66 -0.18 4.93 8.04
N LYS A 67 -0.43 3.75 8.60
CA LYS A 67 -1.62 2.95 8.31
C LYS A 67 -2.49 2.82 9.56
N ARG A 68 -3.80 2.70 9.34
CA ARG A 68 -4.75 2.52 10.42
C ARG A 68 -5.83 1.51 10.03
N LEU A 69 -6.00 0.47 10.85
CA LEU A 69 -7.11 -0.47 10.73
C LEU A 69 -8.42 0.20 11.12
N HIS A 70 -9.45 0.04 10.30
CA HIS A 70 -10.78 0.60 10.55
C HIS A 70 -11.85 -0.44 10.77
N VAL A 71 -11.83 -1.50 9.97
CA VAL A 71 -12.88 -2.53 9.97
C VAL A 71 -12.22 -3.88 9.78
N LEU A 72 -12.74 -4.86 10.49
CA LEU A 72 -12.36 -6.26 10.36
C LEU A 72 -13.60 -7.11 10.39
N MET A 73 -13.73 -8.01 9.43
CA MET A 73 -14.83 -8.97 9.36
C MET A 73 -14.33 -10.25 8.71
N ASP A 74 -14.37 -11.36 9.45
CA ASP A 74 -13.89 -12.66 9.02
C ASP A 74 -12.40 -12.61 8.59
N ASP A 75 -12.11 -12.84 7.32
CA ASP A 75 -10.79 -12.81 6.72
C ASP A 75 -10.49 -11.49 5.98
N MET A 76 -11.38 -10.51 6.07
CA MET A 76 -11.26 -9.23 5.38
C MET A 76 -11.05 -8.08 6.36
N LEU A 77 -10.26 -7.11 5.95
CA LEU A 77 -10.09 -5.87 6.70
C LEU A 77 -10.05 -4.66 5.76
N ALA A 78 -10.39 -3.51 6.33
CA ALA A 78 -10.20 -2.23 5.67
C ALA A 78 -9.24 -1.37 6.50
N ASN A 79 -8.30 -0.73 5.83
CA ASN A 79 -7.39 0.20 6.44
C ASN A 79 -7.23 1.45 5.57
N THR A 80 -6.80 2.55 6.20
CA THR A 80 -6.44 3.78 5.51
C THR A 80 -4.97 4.07 5.70
N TRP A 81 -4.41 4.87 4.82
CA TRP A 81 -3.03 5.28 4.92
C TRP A 81 -2.81 6.73 4.47
N ASP A 82 -1.78 7.32 5.05
CA ASP A 82 -1.20 8.60 4.63
C ASP A 82 0.29 8.39 4.44
N ALA A 83 0.84 9.01 3.40
CA ALA A 83 2.27 8.91 3.10
C ALA A 83 2.84 10.21 2.59
N SER A 84 4.16 10.37 2.78
CA SER A 84 4.93 11.46 2.22
C SER A 84 6.28 10.94 1.73
N TRP A 85 6.80 11.53 0.68
CA TRP A 85 8.12 11.21 0.14
C TRP A 85 8.60 12.33 -0.77
N GLU A 86 9.86 12.25 -1.18
CA GLU A 86 10.40 13.04 -2.28
C GLU A 86 10.41 12.16 -3.54
N ASP A 87 9.93 12.68 -4.66
CA ASP A 87 10.05 11.97 -5.94
C ASP A 87 11.50 11.96 -6.37
N ALA A 88 12.08 10.78 -6.55
CA ALA A 88 13.50 10.63 -6.85
C ALA A 88 13.89 11.18 -8.23
N GLN A 89 12.93 11.32 -9.15
CA GLN A 89 13.19 11.84 -10.49
C GLN A 89 13.06 13.35 -10.58
N THR A 90 12.09 13.94 -9.88
CA THR A 90 11.79 15.38 -9.97
C THR A 90 12.27 16.19 -8.78
N GLY A 91 12.56 15.54 -7.66
CA GLY A 91 12.89 16.19 -6.38
C GLY A 91 11.69 16.83 -5.69
N LYS A 92 10.47 16.64 -6.18
CA LYS A 92 9.28 17.28 -5.62
C LYS A 92 8.79 16.55 -4.37
N PRO A 93 8.33 17.31 -3.35
CA PRO A 93 7.70 16.71 -2.17
C PRO A 93 6.31 16.21 -2.52
N MET A 94 6.05 14.92 -2.28
CA MET A 94 4.80 14.24 -2.65
C MET A 94 4.03 13.83 -1.41
N LEU A 95 2.72 13.84 -1.55
CA LEU A 95 1.77 13.31 -0.56
C LEU A 95 0.91 12.24 -1.21
N GLY A 96 0.50 11.28 -0.41
CA GLY A 96 -0.45 10.26 -0.83
C GLY A 96 -1.41 9.91 0.30
N ARG A 97 -2.61 9.50 -0.05
CA ARG A 97 -3.57 8.94 0.90
C ARG A 97 -4.42 7.91 0.19
N GLY A 98 -4.85 6.91 0.93
CA GLY A 98 -5.67 5.87 0.34
C GLY A 98 -6.49 5.08 1.34
N THR A 99 -7.38 4.30 0.78
CA THR A 99 -8.18 3.31 1.49
C THR A 99 -7.97 1.97 0.82
N GLU A 100 -7.80 0.93 1.62
CA GLU A 100 -7.49 -0.41 1.14
C GLU A 100 -8.42 -1.44 1.76
N ILE A 101 -8.79 -2.42 0.97
CA ILE A 101 -9.45 -3.63 1.42
C ILE A 101 -8.49 -4.79 1.17
N TRP A 102 -8.21 -5.57 2.21
CA TRP A 102 -7.40 -6.78 2.10
C TRP A 102 -8.23 -8.01 2.42
N ARG A 103 -8.02 -9.08 1.66
CA ARG A 103 -8.37 -10.43 2.11
C ARG A 103 -7.10 -11.11 2.57
N VAL A 104 -7.18 -11.74 3.74
CA VAL A 104 -6.04 -12.38 4.39
C VAL A 104 -6.23 -13.90 4.40
N ARG A 105 -5.19 -14.62 4.04
CA ARG A 105 -5.15 -16.09 4.07
C ARG A 105 -3.84 -16.53 4.68
N ASP A 106 -3.92 -17.32 5.76
CA ASP A 106 -2.73 -17.83 6.48
C ASP A 106 -1.76 -16.71 6.89
N GLY A 107 -2.30 -15.59 7.39
CA GLY A 107 -1.52 -14.44 7.84
C GLY A 107 -0.90 -13.60 6.72
N ARG A 108 -1.24 -13.88 5.46
CA ARG A 108 -0.72 -13.17 4.28
C ARG A 108 -1.85 -12.53 3.48
N ILE A 109 -1.52 -11.49 2.76
CA ILE A 109 -2.46 -10.77 1.92
C ILE A 109 -2.66 -11.56 0.61
N ALA A 110 -3.90 -12.01 0.38
CA ALA A 110 -4.30 -12.70 -0.84
C ALA A 110 -4.99 -11.76 -1.84
N LEU A 111 -5.63 -10.71 -1.36
CA LEU A 111 -6.19 -9.63 -2.18
C LEU A 111 -5.81 -8.30 -1.56
N TRP A 112 -5.32 -7.38 -2.37
CA TRP A 112 -5.07 -6.01 -2.00
C TRP A 112 -5.80 -5.10 -2.98
N ASP A 113 -6.92 -4.54 -2.55
CA ASP A 113 -7.71 -3.61 -3.35
C ASP A 113 -7.55 -2.20 -2.76
N ALA A 114 -6.86 -1.32 -3.47
CA ALA A 114 -6.50 0.00 -2.99
C ALA A 114 -7.00 1.09 -3.93
N THR A 115 -7.64 2.09 -3.37
CA THR A 115 -7.89 3.36 -4.04
C THR A 115 -7.07 4.44 -3.36
N PHE A 116 -6.43 5.31 -4.14
CA PHE A 116 -5.58 6.34 -3.57
C PHE A 116 -5.40 7.52 -4.53
N ASN A 117 -5.00 8.64 -3.94
CA ASN A 117 -4.55 9.82 -4.67
C ASN A 117 -3.11 10.15 -4.27
N VAL A 118 -2.36 10.65 -5.23
CA VAL A 118 -0.99 11.16 -5.05
C VAL A 118 -0.93 12.55 -5.66
N TRP A 119 -0.33 13.49 -4.94
CA TRP A 119 -0.22 14.87 -5.42
C TRP A 119 1.05 15.53 -4.86
N GLU A 120 1.48 16.61 -5.49
CA GLU A 120 2.59 17.41 -4.99
C GLU A 120 2.14 18.23 -3.80
N GLN A 121 2.94 18.27 -2.72
CA GLN A 121 2.65 19.07 -1.53
C GLN A 121 2.54 20.54 -1.90
N GLY A 122 1.43 21.18 -1.50
CA GLY A 122 1.16 22.57 -1.84
C GLY A 122 0.66 22.81 -3.25
N GLY A 123 0.58 21.76 -4.06
CA GLY A 123 0.03 21.81 -5.41
C GLY A 123 -1.49 21.58 -5.46
N PRO A 124 -2.07 21.61 -6.67
CA PRO A 124 -3.50 21.36 -6.84
C PRO A 124 -3.85 19.89 -6.57
N PRO A 125 -5.14 19.57 -6.39
CA PRO A 125 -5.59 18.19 -6.34
C PRO A 125 -5.12 17.39 -7.56
N SER A 126 -4.93 16.08 -7.40
CA SER A 126 -4.42 15.21 -8.46
C SER A 126 -5.30 15.22 -9.73
N THR A 127 -6.62 15.34 -9.55
CA THR A 127 -7.57 15.53 -10.66
C THR A 127 -8.66 16.49 -10.18
N PRO A 128 -8.89 17.61 -10.88
CA PRO A 128 -9.95 18.54 -10.51
C PRO A 128 -11.32 17.89 -10.64
N VAL A 129 -12.15 18.01 -9.61
CA VAL A 129 -13.56 17.57 -9.60
C VAL A 129 -14.52 18.72 -9.33
N VAL A 130 -13.98 19.89 -9.03
CA VAL A 130 -14.71 21.14 -8.83
C VAL A 130 -13.99 22.30 -9.52
#